data_c8dc3656a7da1ebcca74fc27c5c8e128
#
_entry.id   c8dc3656a7da1ebcca74fc27c5c8e128
#
_cell.length_a   1.000
_cell.length_b   1.000
_cell.length_c   1.000
_cell.angle_alpha   90.00
_cell.angle_beta   90.00
_cell.angle_gamma   90.00
#
_symmetry.space_group_name_H-M   'P 1'
#
loop_
_entity.id
_entity.type
_entity.pdbx_description
1 polymer ?
#
loop_
_entity_poly.entity_id
_entity_poly.type
_entity_poly.pdbx_seq_one_letter_code
_entity_poly.pdbx_strand_id
1 'polypeptide(L)'
;MLLGVIGDDFTGSSDIANNLKKAGMSVGMYSGVPDNKMKLNKYNAVVIALKTRTIPIKKAISESVKALEWLKSKKCKKIIFKYCSTFDSTKKGNIGPVIDAIMKNLNVDFTIACPSFPDTGRTLYQGHMLSLIHISEPTRRRHI
;
A
#
# COMPACT_ATOMS: atom_id res chain seq x y z
N MET A 1 -19.45 -2.65 1.87
CA MET A 1 -18.59 -2.02 0.85
C MET A 1 -17.23 -2.68 0.92
N LEU A 2 -16.73 -3.31 -0.14
CA LEU A 2 -15.48 -4.05 -0.10
C LEU A 2 -14.30 -3.13 -0.39
N LEU A 3 -13.36 -3.04 0.55
CA LEU A 3 -12.10 -2.33 0.44
C LEU A 3 -11.00 -3.27 -0.03
N GLY A 4 -10.30 -2.93 -1.09
CA GLY A 4 -9.12 -3.64 -1.59
C GLY A 4 -7.83 -2.94 -1.15
N VAL A 5 -6.88 -3.70 -0.65
CA VAL A 5 -5.54 -3.19 -0.28
C VAL A 5 -4.48 -3.99 -1.03
N ILE A 6 -3.55 -3.28 -1.64
CA ILE A 6 -2.35 -3.83 -2.26
C ILE A 6 -1.16 -3.39 -1.42
N GLY A 7 -0.50 -4.31 -0.74
CA GLY A 7 0.69 -4.01 0.06
C GLY A 7 1.97 -4.38 -0.68
N ASP A 8 2.97 -3.52 -0.61
CA ASP A 8 4.27 -3.74 -1.25
C ASP A 8 5.21 -4.63 -0.45
N ASP A 9 4.91 -4.81 0.86
CA ASP A 9 5.61 -5.73 1.73
C ASP A 9 4.63 -6.46 2.69
N PHE A 10 5.09 -7.55 3.30
CA PHE A 10 4.27 -8.38 4.16
C PHE A 10 3.96 -7.71 5.51
N THR A 11 4.95 -7.06 6.10
CA THR A 11 4.82 -6.38 7.39
C THR A 11 3.81 -5.25 7.32
N GLY A 12 3.95 -4.33 6.35
CA GLY A 12 3.00 -3.24 6.15
C GLY A 12 1.59 -3.73 5.80
N SER A 13 1.49 -4.85 5.08
CA SER A 13 0.20 -5.49 4.80
C SER A 13 -0.46 -6.03 6.06
N SER A 14 0.31 -6.65 6.97
CA SER A 14 -0.18 -7.12 8.28
C SER A 14 -0.61 -5.96 9.16
N ASP A 15 0.14 -4.85 9.17
CA ASP A 15 -0.19 -3.65 9.94
C ASP A 15 -1.54 -3.07 9.51
N ILE A 16 -1.75 -2.87 8.22
CA ILE A 16 -3.02 -2.32 7.74
C ILE A 16 -4.17 -3.30 7.98
N ALA A 17 -3.96 -4.61 7.79
CA ALA A 17 -4.98 -5.62 8.08
C ALA A 17 -5.40 -5.59 9.57
N ASN A 18 -4.43 -5.46 10.49
CA ASN A 18 -4.69 -5.35 11.92
C ASN A 18 -5.45 -4.05 12.26
N ASN A 19 -5.05 -2.92 11.69
CA ASN A 19 -5.72 -1.64 11.91
C ASN A 19 -7.17 -1.65 11.40
N LEU A 20 -7.42 -2.21 10.23
CA LEU A 20 -8.77 -2.38 9.69
C LEU A 20 -9.62 -3.30 10.58
N LYS A 21 -9.01 -4.37 11.13
CA LYS A 21 -9.69 -5.27 12.07
C LYS A 21 -10.01 -4.55 13.39
N LYS A 22 -9.07 -3.76 13.94
CA LYS A 22 -9.31 -2.94 15.14
C LYS A 22 -10.43 -1.91 14.93
N ALA A 23 -10.57 -1.40 13.69
CA ALA A 23 -11.66 -0.51 13.29
C ALA A 23 -13.01 -1.25 13.05
N GLY A 24 -13.11 -2.54 13.40
CA GLY A 24 -14.36 -3.31 13.32
C GLY A 24 -14.64 -3.96 11.96
N MET A 25 -13.70 -3.94 11.02
CA MET A 25 -13.88 -4.59 9.72
C MET A 25 -13.54 -6.09 9.79
N SER A 26 -14.30 -6.91 9.04
CA SER A 26 -13.87 -8.27 8.72
C SER A 26 -12.82 -8.22 7.60
N VAL A 27 -11.63 -8.76 7.86
CA VAL A 27 -10.47 -8.63 6.95
C VAL A 27 -9.96 -9.99 6.54
N GLY A 28 -9.81 -10.20 5.21
CA GLY A 28 -9.04 -11.31 4.65
C GLY A 28 -7.67 -10.82 4.17
N MET A 29 -6.61 -11.51 4.56
CA MET A 29 -5.25 -11.22 4.09
C MET A 29 -4.69 -12.41 3.34
N TYR A 30 -4.07 -12.15 2.19
CA TYR A 30 -3.51 -13.16 1.30
C TYR A 30 -2.08 -12.81 0.91
N SER A 31 -1.22 -13.81 0.90
CA SER A 31 0.15 -13.71 0.39
C SER A 31 0.15 -13.95 -1.11
N GLY A 32 0.40 -12.89 -1.89
CA GLY A 32 0.25 -12.90 -3.35
C GLY A 32 -1.21 -12.81 -3.80
N VAL A 33 -1.41 -12.78 -5.11
CA VAL A 33 -2.74 -12.71 -5.73
C VAL A 33 -3.43 -14.06 -5.61
N PRO A 34 -4.62 -14.13 -4.97
CA PRO A 34 -5.32 -15.39 -4.79
C PRO A 34 -5.93 -15.93 -6.11
N ASP A 35 -6.36 -17.20 -6.08
CA ASP A 35 -7.12 -17.78 -7.18
C ASP A 35 -8.45 -17.03 -7.41
N ASN A 36 -8.84 -16.91 -8.67
CA ASN A 36 -10.09 -16.26 -9.08
C ASN A 36 -11.35 -16.96 -8.53
N LYS A 37 -11.29 -18.25 -8.20
CA LYS A 37 -12.40 -19.01 -7.61
C LYS A 37 -12.70 -18.63 -6.17
N MET A 38 -11.82 -17.90 -5.50
CA MET A 38 -11.99 -17.55 -4.09
C MET A 38 -13.18 -16.61 -3.87
N LYS A 39 -14.06 -16.99 -2.94
CA LYS A 39 -15.24 -16.21 -2.54
C LYS A 39 -14.89 -15.29 -1.37
N LEU A 40 -15.25 -14.01 -1.47
CA LEU A 40 -14.95 -12.97 -0.47
C LEU A 40 -16.16 -12.53 0.36
N ASN A 41 -17.28 -13.26 0.30
CA ASN A 41 -18.56 -12.84 0.91
C ASN A 41 -18.50 -12.59 2.43
N LYS A 42 -17.41 -13.00 3.08
CA LYS A 42 -17.19 -12.87 4.53
C LYS A 42 -16.44 -11.59 4.93
N TYR A 43 -15.88 -10.83 3.98
CA TYR A 43 -14.95 -9.75 4.29
C TYR A 43 -15.47 -8.38 3.85
N ASN A 44 -15.25 -7.37 4.72
CA ASN A 44 -15.42 -5.95 4.38
C ASN A 44 -14.17 -5.38 3.69
N ALA A 45 -13.01 -5.94 4.00
CA ALA A 45 -11.73 -5.57 3.42
C ALA A 45 -10.89 -6.80 3.04
N VAL A 46 -10.12 -6.65 1.98
CA VAL A 46 -9.17 -7.68 1.53
C VAL A 46 -7.81 -7.05 1.31
N VAL A 47 -6.78 -7.66 1.87
CA VAL A 47 -5.39 -7.24 1.76
C VAL A 47 -4.61 -8.28 0.96
N ILE A 48 -4.00 -7.85 -0.14
CA ILE A 48 -3.05 -8.65 -0.93
C ILE A 48 -1.64 -8.19 -0.57
N ALA A 49 -0.89 -9.04 0.12
CA ALA A 49 0.49 -8.79 0.48
C ALA A 49 1.41 -9.25 -0.65
N LEU A 50 2.08 -8.32 -1.31
CA LEU A 50 3.09 -8.57 -2.33
C LEU A 50 4.50 -8.45 -1.74
N LYS A 51 5.51 -8.73 -2.56
CA LYS A 51 6.94 -8.50 -2.27
C LYS A 51 7.53 -7.59 -3.34
N THR A 52 6.89 -6.42 -3.55
CA THR A 52 7.22 -5.54 -4.67
C THR A 52 8.08 -4.36 -4.30
N ARG A 53 8.38 -4.17 -3.01
CA ARG A 53 9.12 -3.02 -2.49
C ARG A 53 10.51 -2.86 -3.10
N THR A 54 11.25 -3.96 -3.28
CA THR A 54 12.68 -3.93 -3.66
C THR A 54 13.00 -4.65 -4.97
N ILE A 55 11.99 -5.12 -5.69
CA ILE A 55 12.16 -5.80 -6.99
C ILE A 55 12.24 -4.79 -8.14
N PRO A 56 12.68 -5.20 -9.35
CA PRO A 56 12.70 -4.33 -10.52
C PRO A 56 11.35 -3.68 -10.80
N ILE A 57 11.34 -2.38 -11.13
CA ILE A 57 10.14 -1.53 -11.31
C ILE A 57 9.12 -2.19 -12.22
N LYS A 58 9.52 -2.70 -13.38
CA LYS A 58 8.61 -3.35 -14.34
C LYS A 58 7.85 -4.53 -13.71
N LYS A 59 8.54 -5.32 -12.88
CA LYS A 59 7.95 -6.45 -12.18
C LYS A 59 7.02 -5.97 -11.06
N ALA A 60 7.43 -4.95 -10.30
CA ALA A 60 6.60 -4.35 -9.26
C ALA A 60 5.27 -3.82 -9.83
N ILE A 61 5.33 -3.10 -10.94
CA ILE A 61 4.12 -2.62 -11.66
C ILE A 61 3.25 -3.82 -12.09
N SER A 62 3.84 -4.81 -12.77
CA SER A 62 3.08 -5.96 -13.28
C SER A 62 2.36 -6.72 -12.15
N GLU A 63 3.03 -7.00 -11.04
CA GLU A 63 2.44 -7.71 -9.90
C GLU A 63 1.35 -6.87 -9.21
N SER A 64 1.58 -5.56 -9.05
CA SER A 64 0.60 -4.66 -8.44
C SER A 64 -0.64 -4.49 -9.31
N VAL A 65 -0.49 -4.40 -10.64
CA VAL A 65 -1.62 -4.33 -11.58
C VAL A 65 -2.40 -5.65 -11.58
N LYS A 66 -1.74 -6.81 -11.53
CA LYS A 66 -2.44 -8.10 -11.39
C LYS A 66 -3.28 -8.16 -10.11
N ALA A 67 -2.73 -7.66 -8.98
CA ALA A 67 -3.48 -7.58 -7.73
C ALA A 67 -4.68 -6.63 -7.85
N LEU A 68 -4.51 -5.48 -8.51
CA LEU A 68 -5.58 -4.54 -8.79
C LEU A 68 -6.71 -5.17 -9.62
N GLU A 69 -6.37 -5.84 -10.71
CA GLU A 69 -7.37 -6.49 -11.58
C GLU A 69 -8.14 -7.59 -10.83
N TRP A 70 -7.45 -8.35 -9.99
CA TRP A 70 -8.11 -9.31 -9.13
C TRP A 70 -9.09 -8.63 -8.15
N LEU A 71 -8.68 -7.54 -7.48
CA LEU A 71 -9.56 -6.78 -6.59
C LEU A 71 -10.76 -6.17 -7.32
N LYS A 72 -10.57 -5.68 -8.55
CA LYS A 72 -11.66 -5.20 -9.43
C LYS A 72 -12.64 -6.32 -9.76
N SER A 73 -12.13 -7.51 -10.11
CA SER A 73 -12.98 -8.69 -10.38
C SER A 73 -13.85 -9.10 -9.17
N LYS A 74 -13.38 -8.80 -7.96
CA LYS A 74 -14.11 -9.00 -6.69
C LYS A 74 -15.00 -7.83 -6.30
N LYS A 75 -15.16 -6.84 -7.19
CA LYS A 75 -16.01 -5.65 -6.99
C LYS A 75 -15.59 -4.78 -5.79
N CYS A 76 -14.30 -4.71 -5.49
CA CYS A 76 -13.76 -3.74 -4.54
C CYS A 76 -14.01 -2.32 -5.07
N LYS A 77 -14.67 -1.49 -4.24
CA LYS A 77 -15.06 -0.12 -4.63
C LYS A 77 -14.00 0.92 -4.29
N LYS A 78 -13.15 0.62 -3.32
CA LYS A 78 -12.04 1.49 -2.92
C LYS A 78 -10.76 0.68 -2.91
N ILE A 79 -9.68 1.29 -3.40
CA ILE A 79 -8.36 0.68 -3.46
C ILE A 79 -7.39 1.52 -2.63
N ILE A 80 -6.59 0.85 -1.81
CA ILE A 80 -5.45 1.43 -1.10
C ILE A 80 -4.19 0.74 -1.58
N PHE A 81 -3.20 1.49 -2.00
CA PHE A 81 -1.84 1.00 -2.14
C PHE A 81 -1.09 1.28 -0.83
N LYS A 82 -0.78 0.23 -0.09
CA LYS A 82 -0.04 0.30 1.17
C LYS A 82 1.44 0.09 0.92
N TYR A 83 2.16 1.17 0.77
CA TYR A 83 3.62 1.15 0.75
C TYR A 83 4.21 1.07 2.16
N CYS A 84 5.46 0.62 2.27
CA CYS A 84 6.14 0.47 3.55
C CYS A 84 6.26 1.80 4.31
N SER A 85 6.15 1.74 5.64
CA SER A 85 6.23 2.92 6.51
C SER A 85 7.60 3.61 6.49
N THR A 86 8.67 2.94 6.04
CA THR A 86 9.97 3.57 5.83
C THR A 86 9.97 4.53 4.65
N PHE A 87 8.94 4.46 3.80
CA PHE A 87 8.71 5.34 2.66
C PHE A 87 9.97 5.50 1.80
N ASP A 88 10.42 4.40 1.18
CA ASP A 88 11.60 4.38 0.31
C ASP A 88 11.32 5.07 -1.05
N SER A 89 10.79 6.30 -0.99
CA SER A 89 10.51 7.11 -2.16
C SER A 89 11.81 7.73 -2.66
N THR A 90 12.30 7.22 -3.79
CA THR A 90 13.50 7.72 -4.48
C THR A 90 13.23 7.79 -5.97
N LYS A 91 14.10 8.48 -6.72
CA LYS A 91 14.01 8.53 -8.19
C LYS A 91 14.04 7.15 -8.87
N LYS A 92 14.53 6.13 -8.17
CA LYS A 92 14.60 4.71 -8.63
C LYS A 92 13.67 3.80 -7.82
N GLY A 93 12.83 4.36 -6.94
CA GLY A 93 11.92 3.59 -6.09
C GLY A 93 10.67 3.12 -6.83
N ASN A 94 9.98 2.15 -6.26
CA ASN A 94 8.80 1.53 -6.86
C ASN A 94 7.49 2.26 -6.55
N ILE A 95 7.43 3.10 -5.50
CA ILE A 95 6.18 3.71 -5.02
C ILE A 95 5.51 4.55 -6.11
N GLY A 96 6.19 5.55 -6.65
CA GLY A 96 5.63 6.42 -7.70
C GLY A 96 5.15 5.65 -8.92
N PRO A 97 6.03 4.87 -9.59
CA PRO A 97 5.62 4.10 -10.77
C PRO A 97 4.47 3.12 -10.56
N VAL A 98 4.34 2.54 -9.36
CA VAL A 98 3.20 1.67 -9.03
C VAL A 98 1.93 2.49 -8.83
N ILE A 99 1.99 3.64 -8.15
CA ILE A 99 0.85 4.55 -7.99
C ILE A 99 0.35 4.99 -9.37
N ASP A 100 1.23 5.46 -10.26
CA ASP A 100 0.89 5.89 -11.61
C ASP A 100 0.19 4.78 -12.40
N ALA A 101 0.71 3.55 -12.31
CA ALA A 101 0.12 2.41 -12.98
C ALA A 101 -1.28 2.06 -12.43
N ILE A 102 -1.47 2.11 -11.10
CA ILE A 102 -2.76 1.89 -10.46
C ILE A 102 -3.77 2.97 -10.87
N MET A 103 -3.37 4.24 -10.80
CA MET A 103 -4.22 5.38 -11.20
C MET A 103 -4.67 5.26 -12.66
N LYS A 104 -3.74 4.97 -13.57
CA LYS A 104 -4.04 4.75 -14.98
C LYS A 104 -5.05 3.62 -15.19
N ASN A 105 -4.90 2.49 -14.50
CA ASN A 105 -5.81 1.35 -14.64
C ASN A 105 -7.18 1.59 -13.97
N LEU A 106 -7.26 2.50 -13.02
CA LEU A 106 -8.52 2.94 -12.40
C LEU A 106 -9.17 4.10 -13.15
N ASN A 107 -8.48 4.71 -14.12
CA ASN A 107 -8.89 5.91 -14.83
C ASN A 107 -9.25 7.06 -13.87
N VAL A 108 -8.33 7.35 -12.94
CA VAL A 108 -8.46 8.42 -11.95
C VAL A 108 -7.31 9.40 -12.07
N ASP A 109 -7.61 10.70 -11.92
CA ASP A 109 -6.63 11.79 -12.08
C ASP A 109 -6.06 12.27 -10.75
N PHE A 110 -6.62 11.77 -9.63
CA PHE A 110 -6.24 12.22 -8.30
C PHE A 110 -6.13 11.06 -7.31
N THR A 111 -5.10 11.13 -6.45
CA THR A 111 -4.93 10.25 -5.29
C THR A 111 -4.27 11.00 -4.14
N ILE A 112 -4.34 10.43 -2.94
CA ILE A 112 -3.70 10.97 -1.75
C ILE A 112 -2.55 10.04 -1.36
N ALA A 113 -1.35 10.61 -1.18
CA ALA A 113 -0.20 9.93 -0.59
C ALA A 113 0.00 10.42 0.85
N CYS A 114 -0.12 9.54 1.83
CA CYS A 114 0.06 9.85 3.25
C CYS A 114 1.07 8.89 3.87
N PRO A 115 2.38 9.19 3.86
CA PRO A 115 3.40 8.37 4.52
C PRO A 115 3.50 8.61 6.03
N SER A 116 2.68 9.48 6.61
CA SER A 116 2.64 9.72 8.06
C SER A 116 2.17 8.47 8.80
N PHE A 117 2.84 8.15 9.90
CA PHE A 117 2.48 7.07 10.80
C PHE A 117 2.82 7.49 12.24
N PRO A 118 1.93 8.28 12.89
CA PRO A 118 2.19 8.89 14.21
C PRO A 118 2.49 7.86 15.30
N ASP A 119 1.84 6.70 15.30
CA ASP A 119 2.07 5.61 16.28
C ASP A 119 3.53 5.13 16.33
N THR A 120 4.28 5.33 15.24
CA THR A 120 5.71 5.02 15.14
C THR A 120 6.58 6.27 15.12
N GLY A 121 6.02 7.44 15.49
CA GLY A 121 6.73 8.71 15.50
C GLY A 121 7.09 9.24 14.11
N ARG A 122 6.44 8.76 13.05
CA ARG A 122 6.63 9.28 11.69
C ARG A 122 5.59 10.34 11.39
N THR A 123 6.04 11.57 11.16
CA THR A 123 5.19 12.72 10.86
C THR A 123 5.58 13.35 9.54
N LEU A 124 4.70 14.19 9.00
CA LEU A 124 4.93 14.95 7.77
C LEU A 124 4.82 16.44 8.07
N TYR A 125 5.79 17.18 7.58
CA TYR A 125 5.76 18.62 7.62
C TYR A 125 6.35 19.20 6.33
N GLN A 126 5.61 20.05 5.65
CA GLN A 126 6.01 20.72 4.40
C GLN A 126 6.67 19.78 3.36
N GLY A 127 6.08 18.60 3.13
CA GLY A 127 6.62 17.62 2.19
C GLY A 127 7.82 16.79 2.72
N HIS A 128 8.21 17.00 3.98
CA HIS A 128 9.29 16.23 4.60
C HIS A 128 8.75 15.21 5.59
N MET A 129 9.19 13.97 5.47
CA MET A 129 8.92 12.96 6.47
C MET A 129 9.96 13.05 7.60
N LEU A 130 9.47 13.21 8.82
CA LEU A 130 10.25 13.22 10.04
C LEU A 130 10.07 11.88 10.77
N SER A 131 11.13 11.36 11.38
CA SER A 131 11.09 10.09 12.12
C SER A 131 11.95 10.19 13.36
N LEU A 132 11.49 9.57 14.47
CA LEU A 132 12.23 9.52 15.73
C LEU A 132 13.61 8.85 15.59
N ILE A 133 13.78 7.94 14.64
CA ILE A 133 15.08 7.29 14.37
C ILE A 133 16.13 8.31 13.90
N HIS A 134 15.73 9.49 13.44
CA HIS A 134 16.60 10.52 12.90
C HIS A 134 16.79 11.70 13.87
N ILE A 135 16.32 11.61 15.12
CA ILE A 135 16.49 12.67 16.14
C ILE A 135 17.92 12.69 16.68
N SER A 136 18.63 11.57 16.63
CA SER A 136 20.02 11.48 17.09
C SER A 136 21.07 11.67 15.98
N GLU A 137 20.64 11.82 14.72
CA GLU A 137 21.52 12.08 13.57
C GLU A 137 21.06 13.33 12.83
N PRO A 138 21.98 14.09 12.17
CA PRO A 138 21.58 15.24 11.37
C PRO A 138 20.59 14.81 10.30
N THR A 139 19.44 15.39 10.39
CA THR A 139 18.21 15.15 9.63
C THR A 139 18.43 14.74 8.17
N ARG A 140 18.28 13.46 7.84
CA ARG A 140 18.03 13.05 6.46
C ARG A 140 16.59 13.44 6.10
N ARG A 141 16.45 14.60 5.48
CA ARG A 141 15.19 15.02 4.88
C ARG A 141 14.93 14.17 3.63
N ARG A 142 13.82 13.47 3.61
CA ARG A 142 13.35 12.77 2.39
C ARG A 142 12.23 13.61 1.80
N HIS A 143 12.44 14.12 0.59
CA HIS A 143 11.39 14.78 -0.17
C HIS A 143 10.39 13.75 -0.67
N ILE A 144 9.14 14.07 -0.60
CA ILE A 144 8.01 13.32 -1.18
C ILE A 144 7.85 13.77 -2.62
#